data_bef66a939d48bea65c81767763134644
#
_entry.id   bef66a939d48bea65c81767763134644
#
_cell.length_a   1.000
_cell.length_b   1.000
_cell.length_c   1.000
_cell.angle_alpha   90.00
_cell.angle_beta   90.00
_cell.angle_gamma   90.00
#
_symmetry.space_group_name_H-M   'P 1'
#
loop_
_entity.id
_entity.type
_entity.pdbx_description
1 polymer ?
#
loop_
_entity_poly.entity_id
_entity_poly.type
_entity_poly.pdbx_seq_one_letter_code
_entity_poly.pdbx_strand_id
1 'polypeptide(L)'
;MINILANDGISQAGVDDLTAKGFNIVTEHVAQADLINTINTENYEVLLVRSATTVRKDLIDACPHLKIIGRGGVGMDNIDVDYAREKGINV
;
A
#
# COMPACT_ATOMS: atom_id res chain seq x y z
N MET A 1 -8.22 9.46 10.91
CA MET A 1 -8.50 8.12 10.37
C MET A 1 -7.37 7.70 9.42
N ILE A 2 -6.85 6.50 9.57
CA ILE A 2 -5.81 6.00 8.69
C ILE A 2 -6.43 5.49 7.40
N ASN A 3 -5.94 5.96 6.28
CA ASN A 3 -6.38 5.52 4.96
C ASN A 3 -5.48 4.39 4.45
N ILE A 4 -6.11 3.29 4.05
CA ILE A 4 -5.43 2.10 3.53
C ILE A 4 -5.86 1.88 2.09
N LEU A 5 -4.89 1.73 1.18
CA LEU A 5 -5.17 1.33 -0.19
C LEU A 5 -4.74 -0.12 -0.38
N ALA A 6 -5.71 -1.00 -0.63
CA ALA A 6 -5.47 -2.39 -1.00
C ALA A 6 -5.58 -2.49 -2.53
N ASN A 7 -4.51 -2.10 -3.22
CA ASN A 7 -4.53 -1.87 -4.66
C ASN A 7 -4.78 -3.14 -5.49
N ASP A 8 -4.40 -4.29 -4.97
CA ASP A 8 -4.65 -5.58 -5.62
C ASP A 8 -5.77 -6.36 -4.93
N GLY A 9 -6.50 -5.69 -4.05
CA GLY A 9 -7.60 -6.29 -3.29
C GLY A 9 -7.14 -7.08 -2.07
N ILE A 10 -8.07 -7.34 -1.18
CA ILE A 10 -7.89 -8.27 -0.05
C ILE A 10 -9.20 -9.03 0.13
N SER A 11 -9.20 -10.05 0.98
CA SER A 11 -10.41 -10.81 1.26
C SER A 11 -11.47 -9.94 1.93
N GLN A 12 -12.74 -10.30 1.77
CA GLN A 12 -13.82 -9.57 2.42
C GLN A 12 -13.70 -9.60 3.94
N ALA A 13 -13.22 -10.70 4.51
CA ALA A 13 -12.95 -10.78 5.94
C ALA A 13 -11.90 -9.76 6.40
N GLY A 14 -10.86 -9.54 5.57
CA GLY A 14 -9.85 -8.52 5.85
C GLY A 14 -10.42 -7.11 5.79
N VAL A 15 -11.27 -6.82 4.81
CA VAL A 15 -11.96 -5.53 4.70
C VAL A 15 -12.81 -5.28 5.94
N ASP A 16 -13.61 -6.26 6.33
CA ASP A 16 -14.51 -6.16 7.48
C ASP A 16 -13.73 -5.93 8.78
N ASP A 17 -12.63 -6.66 8.97
CA ASP A 17 -11.81 -6.56 10.16
C ASP A 17 -11.18 -5.16 10.29
N LEU A 18 -10.60 -4.66 9.22
CA LEU A 18 -9.97 -3.33 9.22
C LEU A 18 -11.00 -2.22 9.39
N THR A 19 -12.16 -2.35 8.75
CA THR A 19 -13.24 -1.40 8.90
C THR A 19 -13.75 -1.37 10.34
N ALA A 20 -13.89 -2.53 10.97
CA ALA A 20 -14.31 -2.64 12.37
C ALA A 20 -13.32 -1.98 13.32
N LYS A 21 -12.03 -1.93 12.96
CA LYS A 21 -10.98 -1.28 13.75
C LYS A 21 -10.87 0.22 13.50
N GLY A 22 -11.72 0.78 12.66
CA GLY A 22 -11.78 2.21 12.40
C GLY A 22 -10.88 2.70 11.28
N PHE A 23 -10.32 1.81 10.47
CA PHE A 23 -9.53 2.20 9.29
C PHE A 23 -10.45 2.46 8.10
N ASN A 24 -10.06 3.40 7.25
CA ASN A 24 -10.69 3.60 5.95
C ASN A 24 -9.94 2.78 4.90
N ILE A 25 -10.58 1.75 4.37
CA ILE A 25 -9.95 0.86 3.41
C ILE A 25 -10.60 1.00 2.03
N VAL A 26 -9.75 1.20 1.01
CA VAL A 26 -10.15 1.30 -0.38
C VAL A 26 -9.56 0.11 -1.14
N THR A 27 -10.41 -0.63 -1.84
CA THR A 27 -10.01 -1.82 -2.59
C THR A 27 -10.07 -1.60 -4.10
N GLU A 28 -10.40 -0.40 -4.54
CA GLU A 28 -10.46 -0.07 -5.95
C GLU A 28 -9.04 0.00 -6.55
N HIS A 29 -8.83 -0.71 -7.65
CA HIS A 29 -7.51 -0.76 -8.28
C HIS A 29 -7.15 0.54 -8.96
N VAL A 30 -5.96 1.06 -8.64
CA VAL A 30 -5.38 2.24 -9.29
C VAL A 30 -4.26 1.77 -10.22
N ALA A 31 -4.24 2.28 -11.44
CA ALA A 31 -3.19 1.93 -12.40
C ALA A 31 -1.81 2.35 -11.87
N GLN A 32 -0.79 1.57 -12.18
CA GLN A 32 0.57 1.83 -11.70
C GLN A 32 1.04 3.27 -12.01
N ALA A 33 0.71 3.78 -13.18
CA ALA A 33 1.10 5.13 -13.59
C ALA A 33 0.46 6.25 -12.75
N ASP A 34 -0.69 5.98 -12.14
CA ASP A 34 -1.43 6.96 -11.34
C ASP A 34 -1.24 6.74 -9.83
N LEU A 35 -0.53 5.70 -9.45
CA LEU A 35 -0.47 5.25 -8.06
C LEU A 35 0.18 6.29 -7.14
N ILE A 36 1.31 6.86 -7.54
CA ILE A 36 2.01 7.88 -6.75
C ILE A 36 1.11 9.08 -6.48
N ASN A 37 0.47 9.58 -7.54
CA ASN A 37 -0.43 10.73 -7.42
C ASN A 37 -1.62 10.43 -6.51
N THR A 38 -2.20 9.26 -6.66
CA THR A 38 -3.35 8.84 -5.85
C THR A 38 -2.99 8.70 -4.38
N ILE A 39 -1.87 8.06 -4.08
CA ILE A 39 -1.39 7.91 -2.70
C ILE A 39 -1.20 9.27 -2.04
N ASN A 40 -0.58 10.21 -2.76
CA ASN A 40 -0.32 11.54 -2.21
C ASN A 40 -1.59 12.39 -2.07
N THR A 41 -2.47 12.35 -3.05
CA THR A 41 -3.71 13.13 -3.06
C THR A 41 -4.67 12.66 -1.96
N GLU A 42 -4.79 11.36 -1.77
CA GLU A 42 -5.71 10.77 -0.80
C GLU A 42 -5.07 10.50 0.57
N ASN A 43 -3.79 10.80 0.72
CA ASN A 43 -3.04 10.61 1.96
C ASN A 43 -3.09 9.17 2.48
N TYR A 44 -2.85 8.20 1.63
CA TYR A 44 -2.75 6.82 2.06
C TYR A 44 -1.48 6.62 2.88
N GLU A 45 -1.62 6.07 4.07
CA GLU A 45 -0.49 5.74 4.95
C GLU A 45 -0.09 4.27 4.85
N VAL A 46 -0.98 3.42 4.38
CA VAL A 46 -0.77 1.99 4.23
C VAL A 46 -1.11 1.57 2.81
N LEU A 47 -0.19 0.86 2.18
CA LEU A 47 -0.38 0.28 0.85
C LEU A 47 -0.29 -1.24 0.95
N LEU A 48 -1.36 -1.92 0.57
CA LEU A 48 -1.41 -3.37 0.52
C LEU A 48 -1.43 -3.80 -0.94
N VAL A 49 -0.52 -4.69 -1.31
CA VAL A 49 -0.38 -5.16 -2.68
C VAL A 49 -0.31 -6.68 -2.74
N ARG A 50 -0.47 -7.23 -3.93
CA ARG A 50 -0.22 -8.63 -4.22
C ARG A 50 0.83 -8.68 -5.34
N SER A 51 0.53 -9.29 -6.48
CA SER A 51 1.49 -9.42 -7.58
C SER A 51 1.33 -8.38 -8.68
N ALA A 52 0.17 -7.71 -8.77
CA ALA A 52 -0.13 -6.78 -9.86
C ALA A 52 0.52 -5.40 -9.71
N THR A 53 0.79 -4.98 -8.48
CA THR A 53 1.36 -3.67 -8.19
C THR A 53 2.82 -3.79 -7.79
N THR A 54 3.67 -2.90 -8.30
CA THR A 54 5.08 -2.83 -7.87
C THR A 54 5.29 -1.60 -6.99
N VAL A 55 6.18 -1.76 -6.00
CA VAL A 55 6.56 -0.68 -5.09
C VAL A 55 8.07 -0.54 -5.16
N ARG A 56 8.53 0.36 -6.01
CA ARG A 56 9.94 0.58 -6.27
C ARG A 56 10.41 1.90 -5.65
N LYS A 57 11.69 2.19 -5.82
CA LYS A 57 12.34 3.37 -5.22
C LYS A 57 11.64 4.68 -5.57
N ASP A 58 11.21 4.84 -6.81
CA ASP A 58 10.53 6.04 -7.26
C ASP A 58 9.23 6.31 -6.50
N LEU A 59 8.43 5.27 -6.26
CA LEU A 59 7.21 5.38 -5.48
C LEU A 59 7.51 5.68 -4.03
N ILE A 60 8.48 4.99 -3.45
CA ILE A 60 8.87 5.18 -2.05
C ILE A 60 9.34 6.62 -1.81
N ASP A 61 10.18 7.14 -2.70
CA ASP A 61 10.68 8.51 -2.58
C ASP A 61 9.59 9.56 -2.78
N ALA A 62 8.63 9.28 -3.65
CA ALA A 62 7.55 10.22 -3.97
C ALA A 62 6.41 10.22 -2.95
N CYS A 63 6.33 9.22 -2.09
CA CYS A 63 5.23 9.07 -1.11
C CYS A 63 5.77 9.11 0.32
N PRO A 64 6.17 10.29 0.83
CA PRO A 64 6.84 10.40 2.13
C PRO A 64 5.95 10.10 3.34
N HIS A 65 4.62 10.14 3.19
CA HIS A 65 3.72 9.79 4.29
C HIS A 65 3.34 8.31 4.32
N LEU A 66 3.79 7.53 3.36
CA LEU A 66 3.54 6.09 3.36
C LEU A 66 4.35 5.46 4.49
N LYS A 67 3.68 4.75 5.39
CA LYS A 67 4.30 4.21 6.61
C LYS A 67 4.42 2.70 6.62
N ILE A 68 3.47 2.02 5.96
CA ILE A 68 3.41 0.56 5.96
C ILE A 68 3.13 0.08 4.55
N ILE A 69 3.89 -0.92 4.12
CA ILE A 69 3.64 -1.65 2.87
C ILE A 69 3.46 -3.11 3.24
N GLY A 70 2.33 -3.69 2.87
CA GLY A 70 2.06 -5.10 3.07
C GLY A 70 1.86 -5.82 1.75
N ARG A 71 2.22 -7.09 1.70
CA ARG A 71 2.01 -7.92 0.54
C ARG A 71 1.31 -9.22 0.91
N GLY A 72 0.21 -9.50 0.22
CA GLY A 72 -0.46 -10.79 0.32
C GLY A 72 0.18 -11.79 -0.64
N GLY A 73 0.44 -12.99 -0.18
CA GLY A 73 1.01 -14.05 -0.98
C GLY A 73 2.43 -14.41 -0.57
N VAL A 74 3.16 -15.07 -1.46
CA VAL A 74 4.51 -15.58 -1.22
C VAL A 74 5.53 -14.71 -1.93
N GLY A 75 6.58 -14.31 -1.21
CA GLY A 75 7.66 -13.50 -1.77
C GLY A 75 7.34 -12.01 -1.82
N MET A 76 8.36 -11.20 -2.07
CA MET A 76 8.25 -9.75 -2.13
C MET A 76 9.06 -9.17 -3.29
N ASP A 77 9.13 -9.88 -4.39
CA ASP A 77 9.95 -9.49 -5.54
C ASP A 77 9.48 -8.19 -6.20
N ASN A 78 8.22 -7.83 -6.01
CA ASN A 78 7.64 -6.61 -6.55
C ASN A 78 7.79 -5.40 -5.64
N ILE A 79 8.44 -5.55 -4.49
CA ILE A 79 8.68 -4.46 -3.53
C ILE A 79 10.17 -4.31 -3.29
N ASP A 80 10.67 -3.08 -3.33
CA ASP A 80 12.04 -2.76 -2.91
C ASP A 80 12.10 -2.68 -1.38
N VAL A 81 12.07 -3.84 -0.73
CA VAL A 81 11.90 -3.98 0.71
C VAL A 81 12.99 -3.27 1.50
N ASP A 82 14.25 -3.54 1.15
CA ASP A 82 15.37 -2.95 1.89
C ASP A 82 15.40 -1.43 1.79
N TYR A 83 15.12 -0.91 0.60
CA TYR A 83 15.06 0.52 0.38
C TYR A 83 13.93 1.17 1.20
N ALA A 84 12.76 0.54 1.22
CA ALA A 84 11.63 1.02 2.00
C ALA A 84 11.96 1.05 3.49
N ARG A 85 12.59 0.00 3.99
CA ARG A 85 12.99 -0.07 5.40
C ARG A 85 14.02 0.98 5.75
N GLU A 86 14.95 1.30 4.87
CA GLU A 86 15.91 2.38 5.05
C GLU A 86 15.23 3.74 5.19
N LYS A 87 14.10 3.94 4.55
CA LYS A 87 13.30 5.16 4.64
C LYS A 87 12.34 5.18 5.83
N GLY A 88 12.36 4.15 6.67
CA GLY A 88 11.51 4.09 7.84
C GLY A 88 10.11 3.52 7.59
N ILE A 89 9.89 2.90 6.44
CA ILE A 89 8.62 2.26 6.11
C ILE A 89 8.64 0.81 6.59
N ASN A 90 7.61 0.40 7.29
CA ASN A 90 7.44 -1.00 7.70
C ASN A 90 6.93 -1.84 6.54
N VAL A 91 7.61 -2.93 6.26
CA VAL A 91 7.23 -3.85 5.18
C VAL A 91 6.98 -5.24 5.72
#